data_e5667c469a7361ff9d7c4b29454a45ce
#
_entry.id   e5667c469a7361ff9d7c4b29454a45ce
#
_cell.length_a   1.000
_cell.length_b   1.000
_cell.length_c   1.000
_cell.angle_alpha   90.00
_cell.angle_beta   90.00
_cell.angle_gamma   90.00
#
_symmetry.space_group_name_H-M   'P 1'
#
loop_
_entity.id
_entity.type
_entity.pdbx_description
1 polymer ?
#
loop_
_entity_poly.entity_id
_entity_poly.type
_entity_poly.pdbx_seq_one_letter_code
_entity_poly.pdbx_strand_id
1 'polypeptide(L)'
;MYLNRRKFLLGIGAFFLFSKKSFSNQTSLNELMRKQFLGSNNAPIKIKEFFSLTCGHCSNFHIKTLPQLKKKYIDTGKVQLEFIDYPLDRLAVIAATLARSIPTKAGYIEAISIYMKKQKQWAYSKNPLNELQSI
;
A
#
# COMPACT_ATOMS: atom_id res chain seq x y z
N MET A 1 -53.44 41.86 -0.16
CA MET A 1 -52.11 41.54 0.40
C MET A 1 -51.16 41.21 -0.80
N TYR A 2 -50.42 42.20 -1.32
CA TYR A 2 -49.60 42.06 -2.52
C TYR A 2 -48.21 41.61 -2.12
N LEU A 3 -47.83 40.36 -2.51
CA LEU A 3 -46.48 39.84 -2.36
C LEU A 3 -45.54 40.54 -3.35
N ASN A 4 -44.59 41.29 -2.81
CA ASN A 4 -43.65 42.12 -3.57
C ASN A 4 -42.63 41.20 -4.28
N ARG A 5 -42.75 41.01 -5.60
CA ARG A 5 -41.95 40.16 -6.49
C ARG A 5 -40.42 40.45 -6.44
N ARG A 6 -40.05 41.65 -5.96
CA ARG A 6 -38.63 42.09 -5.86
C ARG A 6 -37.85 41.42 -4.73
N LYS A 7 -38.52 40.91 -3.68
CA LYS A 7 -37.84 40.25 -2.54
C LYS A 7 -37.62 38.75 -2.74
N PHE A 8 -38.25 38.16 -3.78
CA PHE A 8 -38.09 36.74 -4.07
C PHE A 8 -36.78 36.42 -4.84
N LEU A 9 -36.23 37.41 -5.56
CA LEU A 9 -35.01 37.19 -6.37
C LEU A 9 -33.69 37.32 -5.60
N LEU A 10 -33.73 37.85 -4.35
CA LEU A 10 -32.52 37.96 -3.49
C LEU A 10 -32.24 36.73 -2.65
N GLY A 11 -33.16 35.76 -2.58
CA GLY A 11 -32.99 34.54 -1.80
C GLY A 11 -32.36 33.38 -2.55
N ILE A 12 -32.21 33.43 -3.88
CA ILE A 12 -31.73 32.32 -4.71
C ILE A 12 -30.20 32.36 -4.94
N GLY A 13 -29.58 33.55 -4.67
CA GLY A 13 -28.15 33.74 -4.93
C GLY A 13 -27.17 33.18 -3.94
N ALA A 14 -27.62 32.75 -2.75
CA ALA A 14 -26.69 32.30 -1.67
C ALA A 14 -26.52 30.80 -1.52
N PHE A 15 -27.21 29.96 -2.33
CA PHE A 15 -27.17 28.49 -2.17
C PHE A 15 -26.14 27.79 -3.07
N PHE A 16 -25.41 28.52 -3.92
CA PHE A 16 -24.52 27.93 -4.92
C PHE A 16 -23.03 27.93 -4.57
N LEU A 17 -22.62 28.27 -3.35
CA LEU A 17 -21.18 28.36 -3.00
C LEU A 17 -20.66 27.27 -2.10
N PHE A 18 -21.45 26.24 -1.77
CA PHE A 18 -20.89 25.01 -1.19
C PHE A 18 -20.61 23.98 -2.29
N SER A 19 -19.69 24.29 -3.18
CA SER A 19 -19.01 23.30 -3.99
C SER A 19 -18.23 22.42 -3.02
N LYS A 20 -18.83 21.29 -2.59
CA LYS A 20 -18.10 20.20 -1.93
C LYS A 20 -17.01 19.78 -2.93
N LYS A 21 -15.77 20.21 -2.70
CA LYS A 21 -14.61 19.58 -3.31
C LYS A 21 -14.67 18.11 -2.90
N SER A 22 -15.23 17.29 -3.77
CA SER A 22 -15.10 15.83 -3.67
C SER A 22 -13.61 15.54 -3.81
N PHE A 23 -12.95 15.32 -2.68
CA PHE A 23 -11.56 14.88 -2.64
C PHE A 23 -11.58 13.43 -3.11
N SER A 24 -11.65 13.24 -4.44
CA SER A 24 -11.33 11.96 -5.07
C SER A 24 -9.81 11.78 -4.90
N ASN A 25 -9.44 11.06 -3.84
CA ASN A 25 -8.07 10.65 -3.60
C ASN A 25 -7.74 9.49 -4.57
N GLN A 26 -7.70 9.80 -5.86
CA GLN A 26 -7.24 8.87 -6.88
C GLN A 26 -5.73 8.76 -6.70
N THR A 27 -5.30 7.70 -6.02
CA THR A 27 -3.89 7.31 -5.99
C THR A 27 -3.39 7.16 -7.42
N SER A 28 -2.45 8.00 -7.84
CA SER A 28 -1.95 7.96 -9.21
C SER A 28 -1.21 6.64 -9.47
N LEU A 29 -1.21 6.15 -10.73
CA LEU A 29 -0.44 4.96 -11.11
C LEU A 29 1.04 5.10 -10.73
N ASN A 30 1.58 6.31 -10.80
CA ASN A 30 2.97 6.59 -10.40
C ASN A 30 3.20 6.36 -8.91
N GLU A 31 2.22 6.66 -8.06
CA GLU A 31 2.30 6.34 -6.63
C GLU A 31 2.24 4.84 -6.36
N LEU A 32 1.37 4.12 -7.04
CA LEU A 32 1.27 2.65 -6.91
C LEU A 32 2.55 1.96 -7.40
N MET A 33 3.17 2.49 -8.45
CA MET A 33 4.39 1.94 -9.07
C MET A 33 5.69 2.46 -8.45
N ARG A 34 5.61 3.28 -7.38
CA ARG A 34 6.81 3.81 -6.73
C ARG A 34 7.73 2.69 -6.23
N LYS A 35 9.05 2.95 -6.28
CA LYS A 35 10.05 2.01 -5.76
C LYS A 35 9.91 1.84 -4.25
N GLN A 36 9.87 0.60 -3.83
CA GLN A 36 9.80 0.20 -2.42
C GLN A 36 11.12 -0.46 -2.03
N PHE A 37 11.80 0.07 -1.04
CA PHE A 37 13.11 -0.44 -0.63
C PHE A 37 13.41 -0.18 0.84
N LEU A 38 14.28 -1.00 1.42
CA LEU A 38 14.93 -0.79 2.70
C LEU A 38 16.38 -0.33 2.48
N GLY A 39 16.90 0.49 3.38
CA GLY A 39 18.27 0.98 3.36
C GLY A 39 18.45 2.31 2.64
N SER A 40 19.74 2.71 2.53
CA SER A 40 20.13 4.00 1.97
C SER A 40 20.15 3.97 0.42
N ASN A 41 19.77 5.10 -0.20
CA ASN A 41 19.95 5.29 -1.64
C ASN A 41 21.43 5.27 -2.07
N ASN A 42 22.33 5.59 -1.14
CA ASN A 42 23.78 5.63 -1.37
C ASN A 42 24.48 4.32 -1.03
N ALA A 43 23.74 3.26 -0.63
CA ALA A 43 24.33 1.97 -0.33
C ALA A 43 25.09 1.42 -1.56
N PRO A 44 26.34 0.93 -1.39
CA PRO A 44 27.17 0.45 -2.51
C PRO A 44 26.62 -0.83 -3.15
N ILE A 45 25.87 -1.63 -2.38
CA ILE A 45 25.27 -2.88 -2.87
C ILE A 45 23.77 -2.70 -3.01
N LYS A 46 23.24 -3.01 -4.20
CA LYS A 46 21.82 -2.98 -4.51
C LYS A 46 21.34 -4.41 -4.74
N ILE A 47 20.37 -4.85 -3.94
CA ILE A 47 19.74 -6.15 -4.06
C ILE A 47 18.29 -5.93 -4.47
N LYS A 48 17.77 -6.78 -5.37
CA LYS A 48 16.35 -6.84 -5.74
C LYS A 48 15.79 -8.17 -5.29
N GLU A 49 14.73 -8.13 -4.53
CA GLU A 49 13.93 -9.30 -4.18
C GLU A 49 12.69 -9.33 -5.05
N PHE A 50 12.58 -10.34 -5.90
CA PHE A 50 11.36 -10.66 -6.64
C PHE A 50 10.55 -11.63 -5.77
N PHE A 51 9.39 -11.20 -5.28
CA PHE A 51 8.62 -11.98 -4.31
C PHE A 51 7.14 -12.06 -4.63
N SER A 52 6.51 -13.13 -4.15
CA SER A 52 5.04 -13.27 -4.14
C SER A 52 4.55 -13.42 -2.71
N LEU A 53 3.47 -12.73 -2.39
CA LEU A 53 2.84 -12.78 -1.07
C LEU A 53 2.21 -14.15 -0.75
N THR A 54 2.00 -15.01 -1.75
CA THR A 54 1.53 -16.40 -1.58
C THR A 54 2.66 -17.43 -1.57
N CYS A 55 3.91 -17.01 -1.84
CA CYS A 55 5.05 -17.94 -1.90
C CYS A 55 5.60 -18.24 -0.50
N GLY A 56 5.57 -19.52 -0.09
CA GLY A 56 6.07 -19.94 1.22
C GLY A 56 7.57 -19.74 1.42
N HIS A 57 8.38 -19.84 0.35
CA HIS A 57 9.82 -19.54 0.41
C HIS A 57 10.08 -18.06 0.64
N CYS A 58 9.30 -17.18 0.02
CA CYS A 58 9.36 -15.74 0.26
C CYS A 58 8.99 -15.42 1.71
N SER A 59 7.92 -16.03 2.23
CA SER A 59 7.56 -15.89 3.65
C SER A 59 8.71 -16.32 4.58
N ASN A 60 9.35 -17.45 4.33
CA ASN A 60 10.51 -17.88 5.10
C ASN A 60 11.68 -16.90 5.03
N PHE A 61 11.96 -16.32 3.86
CA PHE A 61 12.98 -15.27 3.70
C PHE A 61 12.64 -14.05 4.57
N HIS A 62 11.42 -13.53 4.50
CA HIS A 62 10.98 -12.38 5.28
C HIS A 62 11.01 -12.62 6.79
N ILE A 63 10.68 -13.83 7.24
CA ILE A 63 10.63 -14.16 8.67
C ILE A 63 12.01 -14.46 9.24
N LYS A 64 12.86 -15.20 8.52
CA LYS A 64 14.13 -15.75 9.06
C LYS A 64 15.36 -15.01 8.57
N THR A 65 15.42 -14.64 7.29
CA THR A 65 16.64 -14.11 6.66
C THR A 65 16.67 -12.58 6.65
N LEU A 66 15.58 -11.96 6.26
CA LEU A 66 15.49 -10.51 6.14
C LEU A 66 15.82 -9.74 7.43
N PRO A 67 15.39 -10.17 8.63
CA PRO A 67 15.77 -9.49 9.87
C PRO A 67 17.28 -9.48 10.11
N GLN A 68 17.97 -10.56 9.77
CA GLN A 68 19.43 -10.66 9.90
C GLN A 68 20.14 -9.82 8.84
N LEU A 69 19.68 -9.88 7.58
CA LEU A 69 20.17 -9.05 6.48
C LEU A 69 20.00 -7.57 6.83
N LYS A 70 18.83 -7.20 7.37
CA LYS A 70 18.53 -5.84 7.79
C LYS A 70 19.53 -5.37 8.85
N LYS A 71 19.66 -6.09 9.95
CA LYS A 71 20.55 -5.73 11.06
C LYS A 71 22.02 -5.63 10.64
N LYS A 72 22.52 -6.59 9.83
CA LYS A 72 23.96 -6.69 9.51
C LYS A 72 24.40 -5.77 8.37
N TYR A 73 23.52 -5.48 7.42
CA TYR A 73 23.91 -4.83 6.17
C TYR A 73 23.05 -3.65 5.76
N ILE A 74 21.73 -3.72 5.95
CA ILE A 74 20.84 -2.64 5.50
C ILE A 74 20.92 -1.45 6.46
N ASP A 75 20.79 -1.69 7.76
CA ASP A 75 20.82 -0.65 8.79
C ASP A 75 22.24 -0.04 8.94
N THR A 76 23.27 -0.75 8.49
CA THR A 76 24.66 -0.25 8.45
C THR A 76 24.97 0.53 7.17
N GLY A 77 24.00 0.71 6.26
CA GLY A 77 24.16 1.46 5.02
C GLY A 77 24.92 0.74 3.91
N LYS A 78 25.31 -0.52 4.08
CA LYS A 78 26.07 -1.33 3.11
C LYS A 78 25.20 -1.86 1.97
N VAL A 79 23.93 -2.13 2.25
CA VAL A 79 22.98 -2.74 1.32
C VAL A 79 21.69 -1.94 1.24
N GLN A 80 21.18 -1.76 0.03
CA GLN A 80 19.79 -1.40 -0.23
C GLN A 80 19.08 -2.62 -0.79
N LEU A 81 17.92 -2.98 -0.21
CA LEU A 81 17.05 -4.04 -0.69
C LEU A 81 15.79 -3.44 -1.30
N GLU A 82 15.61 -3.59 -2.61
CA GLU A 82 14.41 -3.18 -3.35
C GLU A 82 13.43 -4.36 -3.44
N PHE A 83 12.17 -4.10 -3.09
CA PHE A 83 11.07 -5.06 -3.18
C PHE A 83 10.40 -4.96 -4.55
N ILE A 84 10.34 -6.06 -5.28
CA ILE A 84 9.70 -6.17 -6.60
C ILE A 84 8.57 -7.19 -6.48
N ASP A 85 7.33 -6.72 -6.56
CA ASP A 85 6.17 -7.61 -6.58
C ASP A 85 6.24 -8.51 -7.83
N TYR A 86 6.21 -9.81 -7.62
CA TYR A 86 6.17 -10.84 -8.65
C TYR A 86 5.08 -11.87 -8.31
N PRO A 87 3.80 -11.48 -8.45
CA PRO A 87 2.68 -12.31 -8.05
C PRO A 87 2.59 -13.57 -8.90
N LEU A 88 2.54 -14.74 -8.25
CA LEU A 88 2.50 -16.05 -8.90
C LEU A 88 1.07 -16.53 -9.19
N ASP A 89 0.07 -15.91 -8.55
CA ASP A 89 -1.33 -16.28 -8.69
C ASP A 89 -2.25 -15.06 -8.47
N ARG A 90 -3.54 -15.25 -8.72
CA ARG A 90 -4.55 -14.19 -8.59
C ARG A 90 -4.65 -13.62 -7.16
N LEU A 91 -4.50 -14.47 -6.14
CA LEU A 91 -4.58 -14.03 -4.75
C LEU A 91 -3.39 -13.14 -4.39
N ALA A 92 -2.19 -13.50 -4.90
CA ALA A 92 -0.99 -12.68 -4.75
C ALA A 92 -1.13 -11.30 -5.42
N VAL A 93 -1.80 -11.22 -6.60
CA VAL A 93 -2.09 -9.93 -7.25
C VAL A 93 -2.96 -9.06 -6.35
N ILE A 94 -4.02 -9.62 -5.78
CA ILE A 94 -4.92 -8.87 -4.88
C ILE A 94 -4.16 -8.38 -3.65
N ALA A 95 -3.40 -9.26 -3.00
CA ALA A 95 -2.60 -8.91 -1.82
C ALA A 95 -1.55 -7.82 -2.11
N ALA A 96 -0.85 -7.92 -3.23
CA ALA A 96 0.12 -6.91 -3.66
C ALA A 96 -0.57 -5.57 -3.96
N THR A 97 -1.74 -5.58 -4.60
CA THR A 97 -2.52 -4.37 -4.87
C THR A 97 -2.95 -3.69 -3.57
N LEU A 98 -3.43 -4.45 -2.59
CA LEU A 98 -3.80 -3.92 -1.27
C LEU A 98 -2.58 -3.30 -0.56
N ALA A 99 -1.44 -4.00 -0.53
CA ALA A 99 -0.22 -3.44 0.04
C ALA A 99 0.23 -2.16 -0.67
N ARG A 100 0.18 -2.13 -2.01
CA ARG A 100 0.52 -0.97 -2.83
C ARG A 100 -0.42 0.21 -2.67
N SER A 101 -1.68 0.00 -2.29
CA SER A 101 -2.64 1.07 -2.03
C SER A 101 -2.31 1.90 -0.78
N ILE A 102 -1.43 1.40 0.10
CA ILE A 102 -0.97 2.12 1.29
C ILE A 102 -0.07 3.28 0.85
N PRO A 103 -0.39 4.53 1.22
CA PRO A 103 0.26 5.70 0.61
C PRO A 103 1.72 5.90 1.04
N THR A 104 2.16 5.29 2.14
CA THR A 104 3.52 5.47 2.64
C THR A 104 4.43 4.27 2.37
N LYS A 105 5.72 4.51 2.14
CA LYS A 105 6.72 3.44 2.01
C LYS A 105 6.80 2.59 3.28
N ALA A 106 6.76 3.20 4.44
CA ALA A 106 6.79 2.49 5.71
C ALA A 106 5.58 1.58 5.87
N GLY A 107 4.38 2.07 5.58
CA GLY A 107 3.15 1.28 5.64
C GLY A 107 3.13 0.12 4.66
N TYR A 108 3.63 0.31 3.42
CA TYR A 108 3.80 -0.80 2.47
C TYR A 108 4.72 -1.89 3.04
N ILE A 109 5.90 -1.50 3.56
CA ILE A 109 6.88 -2.45 4.12
C ILE A 109 6.29 -3.18 5.34
N GLU A 110 5.54 -2.49 6.17
CA GLU A 110 4.84 -3.08 7.31
C GLU A 110 3.78 -4.07 6.85
N ALA A 111 2.95 -3.71 5.87
CA ALA A 111 1.92 -4.58 5.33
C ALA A 111 2.49 -5.87 4.75
N ILE A 112 3.51 -5.79 3.88
CA ILE A 112 4.14 -7.01 3.34
C ILE A 112 4.77 -7.86 4.44
N SER A 113 5.35 -7.25 5.48
CA SER A 113 5.90 -7.98 6.64
C SER A 113 4.81 -8.74 7.39
N ILE A 114 3.66 -8.11 7.64
CA ILE A 114 2.51 -8.73 8.30
C ILE A 114 1.92 -9.83 7.42
N TYR A 115 1.69 -9.56 6.13
CA TYR A 115 1.17 -10.54 5.19
C TYR A 115 2.06 -11.78 5.10
N MET A 116 3.39 -11.61 5.04
CA MET A 116 4.34 -12.71 5.05
C MET A 116 4.31 -13.51 6.35
N LYS A 117 4.29 -12.85 7.51
CA LYS A 117 4.22 -13.52 8.82
C LYS A 117 2.94 -14.31 9.00
N LYS A 118 1.83 -13.77 8.54
CA LYS A 118 0.50 -14.38 8.68
C LYS A 118 0.07 -15.17 7.43
N GLN A 119 0.98 -15.43 6.48
CA GLN A 119 0.66 -16.04 5.18
C GLN A 119 -0.17 -17.31 5.32
N LYS A 120 0.18 -18.20 6.25
CA LYS A 120 -0.58 -19.45 6.46
C LYS A 120 -2.01 -19.20 6.93
N GLN A 121 -2.25 -18.13 7.68
CA GLN A 121 -3.56 -17.79 8.19
C GLN A 121 -4.48 -17.30 7.07
N TRP A 122 -4.00 -16.38 6.23
CA TRP A 122 -4.88 -15.78 5.21
C TRP A 122 -4.83 -16.52 3.86
N ALA A 123 -3.64 -16.90 3.36
CA ALA A 123 -3.52 -17.43 2.00
C ALA A 123 -4.09 -18.85 1.83
N TYR A 124 -4.17 -19.62 2.92
CA TYR A 124 -4.69 -21.01 2.92
C TYR A 124 -6.04 -21.14 3.61
N SER A 125 -6.71 -20.01 3.96
CA SER A 125 -8.03 -20.05 4.56
C SER A 125 -9.12 -20.36 3.53
N LYS A 126 -10.32 -20.72 4.01
CA LYS A 126 -11.49 -20.91 3.15
C LYS A 126 -11.97 -19.58 2.53
N ASN A 127 -11.68 -18.45 3.18
CA ASN A 127 -12.05 -17.10 2.75
C ASN A 127 -10.84 -16.16 2.78
N PRO A 128 -9.85 -16.33 1.87
CA PRO A 128 -8.57 -15.63 1.92
C PRO A 128 -8.71 -14.10 1.91
N LEU A 129 -9.69 -13.57 1.19
CA LEU A 129 -9.89 -12.11 1.07
C LEU A 129 -10.37 -11.50 2.37
N ASN A 130 -11.30 -12.16 3.07
CA ASN A 130 -11.80 -11.69 4.36
C ASN A 130 -10.68 -11.70 5.41
N GLU A 131 -9.89 -12.78 5.44
CA GLU A 131 -8.73 -12.89 6.33
C GLU A 131 -7.69 -11.81 6.03
N LEU A 132 -7.38 -11.58 4.75
CA LEU A 132 -6.42 -10.58 4.32
C LEU A 132 -6.85 -9.15 4.70
N GLN A 133 -8.15 -8.86 4.65
CA GLN A 133 -8.70 -7.56 5.04
C GLN A 133 -8.74 -7.36 6.57
N SER A 134 -8.75 -8.44 7.34
CA SER A 134 -8.79 -8.39 8.82
C SER A 134 -7.40 -8.20 9.46
N ILE A 135 -6.35 -8.28 8.67
CA ILE A 135 -4.95 -8.19 9.09
C ILE A 135 -4.44 -6.77 9.08
#